data_4d3b74095f144ff90b23b49ebbb05246
#
_entry.id   4d3b74095f144ff90b23b49ebbb05246
#
_cell.length_a   1.000
_cell.length_b   1.000
_cell.length_c   1.000
_cell.angle_alpha   90.00
_cell.angle_beta   90.00
_cell.angle_gamma   90.00
#
_symmetry.space_group_name_H-M   'P 1'
#
loop_
_entity.id
_entity.type
_entity.pdbx_description
1 polymer ?
#
loop_
_entity_poly.entity_id
_entity_poly.type
_entity_poly.pdbx_seq_one_letter_code
_entity_poly.pdbx_strand_id
1 'polypeptide(L)'
;MALIATVLALTAPVSHVNRWEVVRPYNAKLERMAWCESRGHWRIATGNGYWGGLQFDLRTWRGVGGSGYPHWHSRLEQKFRAVLLIRRRGFAPWPVCGHA
;
A
#
# COMPACT_ATOMS: atom_id res chain seq x y z
N MET A 1 -16.02 -26.00 17.09
CA MET A 1 -16.85 -25.37 16.04
C MET A 1 -16.46 -23.92 15.83
N ALA A 2 -16.51 -23.08 16.88
CA ALA A 2 -16.11 -21.67 16.74
C ALA A 2 -14.69 -21.47 16.28
N LEU A 3 -13.74 -22.33 16.72
CA LEU A 3 -12.34 -22.25 16.31
C LEU A 3 -12.14 -22.48 14.81
N ILE A 4 -12.93 -23.41 14.21
CA ILE A 4 -12.85 -23.70 12.78
C ILE A 4 -13.30 -22.49 11.96
N ALA A 5 -14.40 -21.82 12.37
CA ALA A 5 -14.90 -20.63 11.71
C ALA A 5 -13.86 -19.48 11.77
N THR A 6 -13.19 -19.32 12.93
CA THR A 6 -12.16 -18.30 13.10
C THR A 6 -10.97 -18.56 12.20
N VAL A 7 -10.52 -19.80 12.08
CA VAL A 7 -9.40 -20.19 11.20
C VAL A 7 -9.74 -19.92 9.74
N LEU A 8 -10.97 -20.24 9.30
CA LEU A 8 -11.41 -19.97 7.93
C LEU A 8 -11.43 -18.46 7.62
N ALA A 9 -11.85 -17.64 8.59
CA ALA A 9 -11.84 -16.19 8.41
C ALA A 9 -10.41 -15.66 8.25
N LEU A 10 -9.43 -16.21 8.99
CA LEU A 10 -8.03 -15.81 8.91
C LEU A 10 -7.38 -16.22 7.58
N THR A 11 -7.91 -17.21 6.88
CA THR A 11 -7.40 -17.67 5.59
C THR A 11 -8.12 -17.06 4.39
N ALA A 12 -9.02 -16.09 4.61
CA ALA A 12 -9.75 -15.44 3.54
C ALA A 12 -8.78 -14.77 2.55
N PRO A 13 -9.03 -14.86 1.23
CA PRO A 13 -8.18 -14.20 0.24
C PRO A 13 -8.15 -12.68 0.45
N VAL A 14 -6.98 -12.06 0.17
CA VAL A 14 -6.78 -10.61 0.29
C VAL A 14 -7.80 -9.83 -0.55
N SER A 15 -8.20 -10.36 -1.73
CA SER A 15 -9.17 -9.71 -2.61
C SER A 15 -10.56 -9.53 -1.98
N HIS A 16 -10.88 -10.31 -0.94
CA HIS A 16 -12.16 -10.22 -0.22
C HIS A 16 -12.08 -9.34 1.01
N VAL A 17 -10.91 -8.81 1.35
CA VAL A 17 -10.72 -7.93 2.50
C VAL A 17 -11.20 -6.53 2.16
N ASN A 18 -11.89 -5.87 3.09
CA ASN A 18 -12.25 -4.46 2.95
C ASN A 18 -10.97 -3.62 3.04
N ARG A 19 -10.61 -2.98 1.94
CA ARG A 19 -9.36 -2.23 1.84
C ARG A 19 -9.30 -1.07 2.84
N TRP A 20 -10.40 -0.37 3.03
CA TRP A 20 -10.41 0.74 3.98
C TRP A 20 -10.13 0.27 5.41
N GLU A 21 -10.71 -0.86 5.83
CA GLU A 21 -10.46 -1.41 7.16
C GLU A 21 -8.99 -1.73 7.39
N VAL A 22 -8.30 -2.18 6.34
CA VAL A 22 -6.86 -2.45 6.39
C VAL A 22 -6.05 -1.16 6.44
N VAL A 23 -6.42 -0.17 5.65
CA VAL A 23 -5.70 1.10 5.50
C VAL A 23 -5.92 2.03 6.69
N ARG A 24 -7.14 2.03 7.25
CA ARG A 24 -7.57 3.01 8.25
C ARG A 24 -6.55 3.27 9.37
N PRO A 25 -5.95 2.25 10.01
CA PRO A 25 -4.97 2.50 11.08
C PRO A 25 -3.70 3.22 10.61
N TYR A 26 -3.39 3.13 9.31
CA TYR A 26 -2.20 3.72 8.72
C TYR A 26 -2.48 4.99 7.92
N ASN A 27 -3.75 5.37 7.79
CA ASN A 27 -4.14 6.39 6.80
C ASN A 27 -3.44 7.72 7.00
N ALA A 28 -3.40 8.24 8.23
CA ALA A 28 -2.77 9.53 8.52
C ALA A 28 -1.26 9.49 8.20
N LYS A 29 -0.59 8.41 8.57
CA LYS A 29 0.83 8.20 8.28
C LYS A 29 1.07 8.15 6.77
N LEU A 30 0.25 7.39 6.04
CA LEU A 30 0.39 7.24 4.59
C LEU A 30 0.13 8.55 3.85
N GLU A 31 -0.78 9.39 4.33
CA GLU A 31 -0.99 10.72 3.76
C GLU A 31 0.24 11.59 3.95
N ARG A 32 0.86 11.58 5.14
CA ARG A 32 2.10 12.31 5.37
C ARG A 32 3.25 11.80 4.49
N MET A 33 3.35 10.48 4.33
CA MET A 33 4.35 9.87 3.45
C MET A 33 4.14 10.27 2.00
N ALA A 34 2.90 10.27 1.51
CA ALA A 34 2.59 10.69 0.16
C ALA A 34 2.91 12.17 -0.07
N TRP A 35 2.66 13.00 0.91
CA TRP A 35 3.06 14.41 0.82
C TRP A 35 4.58 14.54 0.71
N CYS A 36 5.32 13.75 1.49
CA CYS A 36 6.78 13.72 1.44
C CYS A 36 7.30 13.18 0.09
N GLU A 37 6.71 12.09 -0.42
CA GLU A 37 7.18 11.42 -1.64
C GLU A 37 6.79 12.15 -2.92
N SER A 38 5.56 12.65 -3.00
CA SER A 38 4.99 13.13 -4.26
C SER A 38 4.20 14.43 -4.10
N ARG A 39 4.19 15.06 -2.93
CA ARG A 39 3.33 16.20 -2.61
C ARG A 39 1.85 15.86 -2.81
N GLY A 40 1.49 14.60 -2.56
CA GLY A 40 0.13 14.13 -2.70
C GLY A 40 -0.35 13.94 -4.14
N HIS A 41 0.57 13.84 -5.09
CA HIS A 41 0.23 13.58 -6.49
C HIS A 41 0.10 12.08 -6.75
N TRP A 42 -1.07 11.55 -6.44
CA TRP A 42 -1.31 10.10 -6.50
C TRP A 42 -1.21 9.49 -7.90
N ARG A 43 -1.27 10.32 -8.95
CA ARG A 43 -1.16 9.86 -10.34
C ARG A 43 0.15 10.22 -11.00
N ILE A 44 1.17 10.58 -10.22
CA ILE A 44 2.46 11.03 -10.75
C ILE A 44 3.21 9.88 -11.43
N ALA A 45 3.80 10.19 -12.58
CA ALA A 45 4.67 9.31 -13.34
C ALA A 45 5.66 10.16 -14.13
N THR A 46 6.88 10.35 -13.59
CA THR A 46 7.88 11.24 -14.18
C THR A 46 8.95 10.50 -14.98
N GLY A 47 8.90 9.16 -15.04
CA GLY A 47 9.91 8.37 -15.73
C GLY A 47 11.16 8.10 -14.89
N ASN A 48 11.12 8.39 -13.58
CA ASN A 48 12.26 8.20 -12.68
C ASN A 48 12.35 6.77 -12.09
N GLY A 49 11.48 5.84 -12.52
CA GLY A 49 11.44 4.48 -12.00
C GLY A 49 10.51 4.28 -10.80
N TYR A 50 9.79 5.34 -10.40
CA TYR A 50 8.85 5.30 -9.29
C TYR A 50 7.53 5.91 -9.71
N TRP A 51 6.41 5.39 -9.19
CA TRP A 51 5.07 5.76 -9.63
C TRP A 51 4.12 5.95 -8.45
N GLY A 52 3.20 6.88 -8.62
CA GLY A 52 2.08 7.10 -7.72
C GLY A 52 2.43 7.93 -6.49
N GLY A 53 1.45 8.07 -5.62
CA GLY A 53 1.57 8.94 -4.45
C GLY A 53 2.64 8.52 -3.47
N LEU A 54 2.91 7.22 -3.37
CA LEU A 54 3.90 6.65 -2.45
C LEU A 54 5.18 6.21 -3.16
N GLN A 55 5.32 6.52 -4.44
CA GLN A 55 6.52 6.30 -5.23
C GLN A 55 7.02 4.84 -5.18
N PHE A 56 6.14 3.91 -5.53
CA PHE A 56 6.49 2.50 -5.69
C PHE A 56 7.33 2.28 -6.94
N ASP A 57 8.35 1.43 -6.86
CA ASP A 57 8.90 0.78 -8.04
C ASP A 57 7.99 -0.39 -8.45
N LEU A 58 8.08 -0.81 -9.72
CA LEU A 58 7.18 -1.84 -10.25
C LEU A 58 7.38 -3.21 -9.62
N ARG A 59 8.62 -3.59 -9.36
CA ARG A 59 8.89 -4.89 -8.77
C ARG A 59 8.26 -5.01 -7.39
N THR A 60 8.43 -3.99 -6.57
CA THR A 60 7.85 -3.94 -5.22
C THR A 60 6.33 -3.90 -5.28
N TRP A 61 5.77 -3.07 -6.17
CA TRP A 61 4.32 -2.98 -6.37
C TRP A 61 3.71 -4.33 -6.73
N ARG A 62 4.27 -4.99 -7.72
CA ARG A 62 3.80 -6.30 -8.17
C ARG A 62 4.04 -7.38 -7.11
N GLY A 63 5.12 -7.26 -6.34
CA GLY A 63 5.44 -8.17 -5.25
C GLY A 63 4.41 -8.19 -4.13
N VAL A 64 3.65 -7.10 -3.95
CA VAL A 64 2.53 -7.05 -3.00
C VAL A 64 1.17 -7.21 -3.68
N GLY A 65 1.16 -7.73 -4.90
CA GLY A 65 -0.06 -8.04 -5.64
C GLY A 65 -0.66 -6.89 -6.42
N GLY A 66 0.05 -5.78 -6.56
CA GLY A 66 -0.41 -4.68 -7.40
C GLY A 66 -0.38 -5.05 -8.88
N SER A 67 -1.41 -4.67 -9.64
CA SER A 67 -1.47 -4.90 -11.08
C SER A 67 -1.08 -3.64 -11.84
N GLY A 68 -0.55 -3.81 -13.06
CA GLY A 68 -0.18 -2.69 -13.91
C GLY A 68 0.81 -1.75 -13.21
N TYR A 69 0.50 -0.46 -13.24
CA TYR A 69 1.33 0.58 -12.63
C TYR A 69 0.63 1.21 -11.43
N PRO A 70 1.37 1.58 -10.36
CA PRO A 70 0.75 2.15 -9.15
C PRO A 70 -0.14 3.37 -9.41
N HIS A 71 0.30 4.30 -10.27
CA HIS A 71 -0.40 5.55 -10.53
C HIS A 71 -1.70 5.38 -11.33
N TRP A 72 -1.96 4.19 -11.88
CA TRP A 72 -3.23 3.87 -12.56
C TRP A 72 -4.36 3.59 -11.55
N HIS A 73 -4.02 3.31 -10.32
CA HIS A 73 -4.94 2.85 -9.29
C HIS A 73 -5.39 3.98 -8.37
N SER A 74 -6.51 3.75 -7.68
CA SER A 74 -7.03 4.71 -6.71
C SER A 74 -6.04 4.94 -5.57
N ARG A 75 -6.19 6.09 -4.91
CA ARG A 75 -5.45 6.39 -3.69
C ARG A 75 -5.59 5.25 -2.67
N LEU A 76 -6.81 4.74 -2.48
CA LEU A 76 -7.07 3.66 -1.54
C LEU A 76 -6.33 2.38 -1.91
N GLU A 77 -6.31 2.00 -3.18
CA GLU A 77 -5.58 0.80 -3.62
C GLU A 77 -4.08 0.97 -3.42
N GLN A 78 -3.53 2.14 -3.73
CA GLN A 78 -2.11 2.42 -3.49
C GLN A 78 -1.77 2.31 -2.01
N LYS A 79 -2.60 2.88 -1.14
CA LYS A 79 -2.43 2.76 0.32
C LYS A 79 -2.54 1.33 0.80
N PHE A 80 -3.49 0.57 0.27
CA PHE A 80 -3.68 -0.83 0.63
C PHE A 80 -2.42 -1.66 0.33
N ARG A 81 -1.86 -1.51 -0.86
CA ARG A 81 -0.61 -2.20 -1.21
C ARG A 81 0.56 -1.76 -0.33
N ALA A 82 0.58 -0.48 0.05
CA ALA A 82 1.58 0.02 0.99
C ALA A 82 1.46 -0.65 2.35
N VAL A 83 0.25 -0.85 2.88
CA VAL A 83 0.07 -1.55 4.15
C VAL A 83 0.57 -2.98 4.06
N LEU A 84 0.30 -3.69 2.96
CA LEU A 84 0.82 -5.05 2.78
C LEU A 84 2.34 -5.08 2.78
N LEU A 85 2.97 -4.08 2.17
CA LEU A 85 4.42 -3.94 2.15
C LEU A 85 4.96 -3.64 3.56
N ILE A 86 4.32 -2.74 4.28
CA ILE A 86 4.69 -2.39 5.67
C ILE A 86 4.64 -3.64 6.57
N ARG A 87 3.64 -4.48 6.40
CA ARG A 87 3.53 -5.73 7.16
C ARG A 87 4.70 -6.68 6.91
N ARG A 88 5.32 -6.63 5.74
CA ARG A 88 6.46 -7.47 5.38
C ARG A 88 7.79 -6.86 5.76
N ARG A 89 7.95 -5.54 5.60
CA ARG A 89 9.25 -4.88 5.64
C ARG A 89 9.29 -3.63 6.50
N GLY A 90 8.20 -3.33 7.23
CA GLY A 90 8.11 -2.07 7.96
C GLY A 90 8.18 -0.89 7.00
N PHE A 91 8.75 0.21 7.46
CA PHE A 91 8.87 1.44 6.67
C PHE A 91 10.18 1.54 5.89
N ALA A 92 11.02 0.49 5.92
CA ALA A 92 12.32 0.48 5.23
C ALA A 92 12.24 0.79 3.72
N PRO A 93 11.17 0.39 2.98
CA PRO A 93 11.05 0.76 1.58
C PRO A 93 11.00 2.27 1.33
N TRP A 94 10.71 3.06 2.34
CA TRP A 94 10.69 4.53 2.30
C TRP A 94 11.75 5.07 3.26
N PRO A 95 13.04 5.05 2.87
CA PRO A 95 14.13 5.35 3.81
C PRO A 95 14.11 6.77 4.37
N VAL A 96 13.53 7.72 3.66
CA VAL A 96 13.36 9.09 4.13
C VAL A 96 11.93 9.33 4.57
N CYS A 97 10.97 9.19 3.66
CA CYS A 97 9.57 9.53 3.92
C CYS A 97 8.87 8.55 4.87
N GLY A 98 9.43 7.37 5.10
CA GLY A 98 8.93 6.44 6.11
C GLY A 98 8.99 6.99 7.53
N HIS A 99 9.73 8.08 7.75
CA HIS A 99 9.81 8.78 9.04
C HIS A 99 8.83 9.95 9.14
N ALA A 100 8.05 10.18 8.11
CA ALA A 100 7.12 11.33 8.06
C ALA A 100 6.04 11.28 9.15
#